data_b327ec71b861dd8161921f8b86d86d2e
#
_entry.id   b327ec71b861dd8161921f8b86d86d2e
#
_cell.length_a   1.000
_cell.length_b   1.000
_cell.length_c   1.000
_cell.angle_alpha   90.00
_cell.angle_beta   90.00
_cell.angle_gamma   90.00
#
_symmetry.space_group_name_H-M   'P 1'
#
loop_
_entity.id
_entity.type
_entity.pdbx_description
1 polymer ?
#
loop_
_entity_poly.entity_id
_entity_poly.type
_entity_poly.pdbx_seq_one_letter_code
_entity_poly.pdbx_strand_id
1 'polypeptide(L)'
;MIKLAYTVLIALGVALAAAPPATAQSFSPEQKQELDRLIRDYLQQHPEAILESLKAAQSQAEATKAAQQQQTIADRRTELLHDPNSAVGGNPKGDVTLVEFFDYRCPYCKAIEPSMEALIKEDGKLRVVYKEFPILGPVSVFASRVAIAARKQGKYAAFHDRMMALKGAIDDTAVMNVAQAAGLDLTKLKRDMASADTEGVIRRNYALADALGIDATPALIIGDKLTMGAIDIDGLRQLIAAARKNKKGS
;
A
#
# COMPACT_ATOMS: atom_id res chain seq x y z
N MET A 1 71.82 46.00 49.86
CA MET A 1 70.87 47.05 49.51
C MET A 1 69.80 46.42 48.65
N ILE A 2 68.76 45.96 49.27
CA ILE A 2 67.72 45.12 48.58
C ILE A 2 66.47 46.03 48.42
N LYS A 3 66.12 46.30 47.16
CA LYS A 3 64.89 47.08 46.87
C LYS A 3 63.71 46.07 46.72
N LEU A 4 62.75 46.24 47.60
CA LEU A 4 61.47 45.53 47.62
C LEU A 4 60.54 46.14 46.55
N ALA A 5 60.14 45.40 45.60
CA ALA A 5 59.10 45.78 44.60
C ALA A 5 57.77 45.19 45.05
N TYR A 6 56.80 46.01 45.37
CA TYR A 6 55.40 45.60 45.65
C TYR A 6 54.64 45.52 44.37
N THR A 7 54.19 44.31 44.03
CA THR A 7 53.28 44.06 42.93
C THR A 7 51.84 44.11 43.47
N VAL A 8 51.07 45.12 43.04
CA VAL A 8 49.64 45.24 43.35
C VAL A 8 48.87 44.42 42.34
N LEU A 9 48.25 43.30 42.74
CA LEU A 9 47.32 42.53 41.97
C LEU A 9 45.93 43.12 42.06
N ILE A 10 45.46 43.76 40.99
CA ILE A 10 44.06 44.22 40.86
C ILE A 10 43.24 42.98 40.36
N ALA A 11 42.44 42.42 41.26
CA ALA A 11 41.45 41.38 40.94
C ALA A 11 40.21 42.04 40.32
N LEU A 12 40.05 41.92 39.01
CA LEU A 12 38.85 42.36 38.30
C LEU A 12 37.76 41.30 38.46
N GLY A 13 36.84 41.47 39.41
CA GLY A 13 35.68 40.59 39.62
C GLY A 13 34.66 40.82 38.51
N VAL A 14 34.55 39.93 37.56
CA VAL A 14 33.43 39.90 36.61
C VAL A 14 32.21 39.33 37.33
N ALA A 15 31.29 40.20 37.73
CA ALA A 15 29.98 39.82 38.24
C ALA A 15 29.14 39.27 37.06
N LEU A 16 29.01 37.96 36.95
CA LEU A 16 28.05 37.32 36.07
C LEU A 16 26.64 37.59 36.61
N ALA A 17 25.99 38.65 36.12
CA ALA A 17 24.57 38.87 36.40
C ALA A 17 23.76 37.75 35.73
N ALA A 18 23.27 36.82 36.55
CA ALA A 18 22.32 35.80 36.08
C ALA A 18 21.05 36.54 35.61
N ALA A 19 20.78 36.49 34.29
CA ALA A 19 19.53 36.98 33.76
C ALA A 19 18.38 36.16 34.38
N PRO A 20 17.32 36.83 34.88
CA PRO A 20 16.17 36.10 35.42
C PRO A 20 15.56 35.20 34.33
N PRO A 21 15.06 34.03 34.69
CA PRO A 21 14.39 33.15 33.72
C PRO A 21 13.24 33.95 33.09
N ALA A 22 13.18 33.94 31.74
CA ALA A 22 12.08 34.53 30.99
C ALA A 22 10.80 33.80 31.39
N THR A 23 10.02 34.37 32.29
CA THR A 23 8.68 33.87 32.59
C THR A 23 7.80 34.13 31.38
N ALA A 24 7.29 33.05 30.76
CA ALA A 24 6.30 33.14 29.69
C ALA A 24 5.13 34.01 30.22
N GLN A 25 4.98 35.22 29.68
CA GLN A 25 3.87 36.11 30.05
C GLN A 25 2.57 35.44 29.55
N SER A 26 1.73 35.00 30.47
CA SER A 26 0.38 34.54 30.14
C SER A 26 -0.48 35.74 29.76
N PHE A 27 -1.17 35.69 28.66
CA PHE A 27 -2.13 36.71 28.25
C PHE A 27 -3.21 36.93 29.32
N SER A 28 -3.55 38.18 29.60
CA SER A 28 -4.68 38.51 30.48
C SER A 28 -6.01 38.04 29.83
N PRO A 29 -7.09 37.90 30.60
CA PRO A 29 -8.41 37.56 30.05
C PRO A 29 -8.85 38.54 28.94
N GLU A 30 -8.60 39.85 29.11
CA GLU A 30 -8.93 40.90 28.14
C GLU A 30 -8.10 40.76 26.87
N GLN A 31 -6.80 40.49 27.01
CA GLN A 31 -5.92 40.22 25.85
C GLN A 31 -6.33 38.97 25.06
N LYS A 32 -6.81 37.92 25.74
CA LYS A 32 -7.34 36.71 25.07
C LYS A 32 -8.62 37.02 24.28
N GLN A 33 -9.53 37.80 24.85
CA GLN A 33 -10.77 38.22 24.16
C GLN A 33 -10.47 39.07 22.92
N GLU A 34 -9.56 40.03 23.03
CA GLU A 34 -9.15 40.85 21.89
C GLU A 34 -8.46 40.03 20.78
N LEU A 35 -7.59 39.10 21.15
CA LEU A 35 -6.95 38.20 20.21
C LEU A 35 -7.99 37.31 19.49
N ASP A 36 -8.97 36.79 20.24
CA ASP A 36 -10.06 35.97 19.69
C ASP A 36 -10.89 36.77 18.65
N ARG A 37 -11.16 38.06 18.97
CA ARG A 37 -11.86 38.95 18.05
C ARG A 37 -11.05 39.21 16.77
N LEU A 38 -9.76 39.55 16.93
CA LEU A 38 -8.87 39.81 15.79
C LEU A 38 -8.73 38.60 14.88
N ILE A 39 -8.62 37.39 15.47
CA ILE A 39 -8.56 36.15 14.69
C ILE A 39 -9.85 35.91 13.90
N ARG A 40 -11.02 36.10 14.53
CA ARG A 40 -12.32 35.97 13.86
C ARG A 40 -12.48 36.96 12.70
N ASP A 41 -12.19 38.23 12.95
CA ASP A 41 -12.27 39.29 11.97
C ASP A 41 -11.33 39.03 10.80
N TYR A 42 -10.10 38.60 11.06
CA TYR A 42 -9.14 38.23 10.03
C TYR A 42 -9.62 37.07 9.17
N LEU A 43 -10.10 35.98 9.79
CA LEU A 43 -10.60 34.81 9.06
C LEU A 43 -11.87 35.10 8.26
N GLN A 44 -12.72 36.03 8.73
CA GLN A 44 -13.91 36.49 7.98
C GLN A 44 -13.53 37.34 6.76
N GLN A 45 -12.48 38.16 6.89
CA GLN A 45 -11.99 39.00 5.79
C GLN A 45 -11.12 38.23 4.81
N HIS A 46 -10.50 37.11 5.25
CA HIS A 46 -9.55 36.29 4.49
C HIS A 46 -9.95 34.80 4.49
N PRO A 47 -11.12 34.44 3.92
CA PRO A 47 -11.58 33.05 3.87
C PRO A 47 -10.62 32.13 3.09
N GLU A 48 -9.84 32.71 2.16
CA GLU A 48 -8.78 32.01 1.42
C GLU A 48 -7.70 31.43 2.34
N ALA A 49 -7.37 32.07 3.47
CA ALA A 49 -6.38 31.56 4.40
C ALA A 49 -6.79 30.22 5.04
N ILE A 50 -8.09 30.01 5.26
CA ILE A 50 -8.64 28.74 5.73
C ILE A 50 -8.49 27.67 4.64
N LEU A 51 -8.85 28.02 3.40
CA LEU A 51 -8.78 27.09 2.27
C LEU A 51 -7.33 26.69 1.96
N GLU A 52 -6.39 27.62 2.00
CA GLU A 52 -4.96 27.35 1.83
C GLU A 52 -4.40 26.45 2.95
N SER A 53 -4.75 26.75 4.20
CA SER A 53 -4.35 25.96 5.35
C SER A 53 -4.90 24.53 5.27
N LEU A 54 -6.16 24.37 4.85
CA LEU A 54 -6.81 23.08 4.66
C LEU A 54 -6.13 22.27 3.54
N LYS A 55 -5.86 22.92 2.41
CA LYS A 55 -5.11 22.32 1.29
C LYS A 55 -3.72 21.86 1.73
N ALA A 56 -2.99 22.69 2.45
CA ALA A 56 -1.66 22.36 2.95
C ALA A 56 -1.71 21.16 3.90
N ALA A 57 -2.68 21.14 4.83
CA ALA A 57 -2.87 20.04 5.76
C ALA A 57 -3.24 18.72 5.04
N GLN A 58 -4.12 18.77 4.03
CA GLN A 58 -4.48 17.62 3.21
C GLN A 58 -3.26 17.09 2.44
N SER A 59 -2.52 17.97 1.77
CA SER A 59 -1.32 17.60 1.02
C SER A 59 -0.24 16.96 1.92
N GLN A 60 -0.06 17.49 3.13
CA GLN A 60 0.87 16.92 4.11
C GLN A 60 0.39 15.54 4.61
N ALA A 61 -0.90 15.37 4.86
CA ALA A 61 -1.47 14.09 5.27
C ALA A 61 -1.33 13.03 4.17
N GLU A 62 -1.58 13.41 2.90
CA GLU A 62 -1.40 12.53 1.74
C GLU A 62 0.07 12.12 1.56
N ALA A 63 1.00 13.08 1.66
CA ALA A 63 2.43 12.80 1.58
C ALA A 63 2.89 11.86 2.70
N THR A 64 2.42 12.08 3.93
CA THR A 64 2.73 11.22 5.08
C THR A 64 2.19 9.80 4.86
N LYS A 65 0.92 9.68 4.41
CA LYS A 65 0.29 8.40 4.10
C LYS A 65 1.05 7.65 2.99
N ALA A 66 1.43 8.36 1.93
CA ALA A 66 2.20 7.79 0.83
C ALA A 66 3.58 7.28 1.29
N ALA A 67 4.29 8.06 2.12
CA ALA A 67 5.57 7.65 2.67
C ALA A 67 5.46 6.41 3.58
N GLN A 68 4.44 6.36 4.46
CA GLN A 68 4.16 5.20 5.30
C GLN A 68 3.84 3.97 4.46
N GLN A 69 3.05 4.12 3.40
CA GLN A 69 2.70 3.04 2.49
C GLN A 69 3.92 2.50 1.74
N GLN A 70 4.80 3.37 1.24
CA GLN A 70 6.05 2.96 0.62
C GLN A 70 6.97 2.21 1.60
N GLN A 71 7.07 2.68 2.84
CA GLN A 71 7.82 1.98 3.89
C GLN A 71 7.23 0.59 4.15
N THR A 72 5.91 0.48 4.28
CA THR A 72 5.24 -0.81 4.48
C THR A 72 5.46 -1.77 3.30
N ILE A 73 5.41 -1.28 2.06
CA ILE A 73 5.74 -2.08 0.86
C ILE A 73 7.18 -2.60 0.94
N ALA A 74 8.12 -1.77 1.35
CA ALA A 74 9.53 -2.16 1.51
C ALA A 74 9.71 -3.21 2.61
N ASP A 75 9.09 -3.01 3.77
CA ASP A 75 9.17 -3.91 4.92
C ASP A 75 8.51 -5.28 4.63
N ARG A 76 7.42 -5.28 3.85
CA ARG A 76 6.67 -6.47 3.46
C ARG A 76 7.07 -7.05 2.10
N ARG A 77 8.19 -6.60 1.55
CA ARG A 77 8.65 -6.99 0.21
C ARG A 77 8.71 -8.50 -0.01
N THR A 78 9.19 -9.25 0.96
CA THR A 78 9.27 -10.71 0.88
C THR A 78 7.89 -11.35 0.81
N GLU A 79 6.94 -10.91 1.62
CA GLU A 79 5.57 -11.41 1.61
C GLU A 79 4.84 -11.04 0.30
N LEU A 80 5.10 -9.86 -0.24
CA LEU A 80 4.53 -9.40 -1.51
C LEU A 80 5.08 -10.18 -2.69
N LEU A 81 6.39 -10.28 -2.80
CA LEU A 81 7.04 -10.73 -4.03
C LEU A 81 7.44 -12.22 -4.00
N HIS A 82 7.73 -12.78 -2.82
CA HIS A 82 8.40 -14.06 -2.68
C HIS A 82 7.66 -15.07 -1.79
N ASP A 83 6.38 -14.82 -1.47
CA ASP A 83 5.56 -15.82 -0.78
C ASP A 83 5.41 -17.08 -1.66
N PRO A 84 5.92 -18.25 -1.21
CA PRO A 84 5.88 -19.48 -2.00
C PRO A 84 4.46 -20.00 -2.22
N ASN A 85 3.49 -19.47 -1.48
CA ASN A 85 2.07 -19.85 -1.62
C ASN A 85 1.30 -18.96 -2.61
N SER A 86 1.88 -17.88 -3.09
CA SER A 86 1.26 -17.05 -4.13
C SER A 86 1.45 -17.67 -5.50
N ALA A 87 0.45 -17.53 -6.35
CA ALA A 87 0.59 -17.91 -7.75
C ALA A 87 1.38 -16.83 -8.51
N VAL A 88 2.13 -17.26 -9.50
CA VAL A 88 2.94 -16.39 -10.34
C VAL A 88 2.56 -16.58 -11.80
N GLY A 89 2.23 -15.48 -12.46
CA GLY A 89 1.99 -15.39 -13.91
C GLY A 89 3.10 -14.64 -14.61
N GLY A 90 3.01 -14.59 -15.93
CA GLY A 90 4.01 -13.96 -16.78
C GLY A 90 5.37 -14.63 -16.71
N ASN A 91 6.44 -13.84 -16.74
CA ASN A 91 7.80 -14.35 -16.67
C ASN A 91 8.27 -14.45 -15.20
N PRO A 92 8.49 -15.65 -14.63
CA PRO A 92 8.95 -15.81 -13.25
C PRO A 92 10.30 -15.12 -12.96
N LYS A 93 11.10 -14.86 -14.01
CA LYS A 93 12.39 -14.15 -13.95
C LYS A 93 12.28 -12.71 -14.44
N GLY A 94 11.07 -12.16 -14.50
CA GLY A 94 10.82 -10.80 -14.96
C GLY A 94 11.58 -9.75 -14.15
N ASP A 95 11.97 -8.67 -14.81
CA ASP A 95 12.72 -7.56 -14.20
C ASP A 95 11.82 -6.65 -13.35
N VAL A 96 10.52 -6.57 -13.66
CA VAL A 96 9.51 -5.88 -12.87
C VAL A 96 8.49 -6.89 -12.38
N THR A 97 8.08 -6.74 -11.12
CA THR A 97 6.97 -7.52 -10.55
C THR A 97 5.79 -6.61 -10.29
N LEU A 98 4.63 -7.02 -10.79
CA LEU A 98 3.33 -6.50 -10.44
C LEU A 98 2.69 -7.47 -9.43
N VAL A 99 2.21 -6.97 -8.31
CA VAL A 99 1.41 -7.74 -7.34
C VAL A 99 -0.02 -7.27 -7.46
N GLU A 100 -0.96 -8.20 -7.63
CA GLU A 100 -2.38 -7.91 -7.72
C GLU A 100 -3.12 -8.56 -6.56
N PHE A 101 -3.83 -7.73 -5.77
CA PHE A 101 -4.87 -8.18 -4.84
C PHE A 101 -6.21 -8.10 -5.55
N PHE A 102 -6.88 -9.23 -5.68
CA PHE A 102 -8.07 -9.33 -6.51
C PHE A 102 -9.15 -10.25 -5.92
N ASP A 103 -10.35 -10.14 -6.46
CA ASP A 103 -11.50 -11.00 -6.13
C ASP A 103 -12.18 -11.45 -7.44
N TYR A 104 -12.48 -12.74 -7.57
CA TYR A 104 -13.11 -13.32 -8.76
C TYR A 104 -14.50 -12.77 -9.07
N ARG A 105 -15.19 -12.19 -8.08
CA ARG A 105 -16.50 -11.55 -8.26
C ARG A 105 -16.40 -10.06 -8.52
N CYS A 106 -15.23 -9.46 -8.41
CA CYS A 106 -15.03 -8.03 -8.65
C CYS A 106 -15.13 -7.72 -10.15
N PRO A 107 -16.10 -6.89 -10.58
CA PRO A 107 -16.22 -6.52 -11.97
C PRO A 107 -15.04 -5.72 -12.50
N TYR A 108 -14.40 -4.93 -11.65
CA TYR A 108 -13.22 -4.14 -12.00
C TYR A 108 -11.97 -5.01 -12.18
N CYS A 109 -11.80 -6.08 -11.39
CA CYS A 109 -10.74 -7.06 -11.62
C CYS A 109 -10.92 -7.74 -12.98
N LYS A 110 -12.14 -8.18 -13.28
CA LYS A 110 -12.45 -8.75 -14.60
C LYS A 110 -12.25 -7.77 -15.75
N ALA A 111 -12.50 -6.49 -15.53
CA ALA A 111 -12.34 -5.47 -16.55
C ALA A 111 -10.89 -5.17 -16.93
N ILE A 112 -9.95 -5.29 -15.96
CA ILE A 112 -8.51 -5.07 -16.22
C ILE A 112 -7.81 -6.33 -16.77
N GLU A 113 -8.37 -7.50 -16.60
CA GLU A 113 -7.73 -8.77 -16.96
C GLU A 113 -7.25 -8.83 -18.42
N PRO A 114 -8.04 -8.41 -19.44
CA PRO A 114 -7.54 -8.39 -20.82
C PRO A 114 -6.31 -7.48 -21.01
N SER A 115 -6.24 -6.38 -20.27
CA SER A 115 -5.07 -5.47 -20.29
C SER A 115 -3.86 -6.09 -19.62
N MET A 116 -4.07 -6.83 -18.54
CA MET A 116 -3.02 -7.58 -17.82
C MET A 116 -2.45 -8.69 -18.71
N GLU A 117 -3.31 -9.49 -19.34
CA GLU A 117 -2.88 -10.54 -20.29
C GLU A 117 -2.10 -9.97 -21.47
N ALA A 118 -2.57 -8.84 -22.05
CA ALA A 118 -1.88 -8.17 -23.15
C ALA A 118 -0.48 -7.72 -22.72
N LEU A 119 -0.35 -7.08 -21.54
CA LEU A 119 0.92 -6.61 -21.02
C LEU A 119 1.90 -7.76 -20.72
N ILE A 120 1.43 -8.85 -20.13
CA ILE A 120 2.24 -10.04 -19.88
C ILE A 120 2.83 -10.56 -21.19
N LYS A 121 2.01 -10.58 -22.26
CA LYS A 121 2.37 -11.06 -23.57
C LYS A 121 3.33 -10.16 -24.33
N GLU A 122 3.08 -8.83 -24.27
CA GLU A 122 3.88 -7.81 -24.95
C GLU A 122 5.25 -7.60 -24.30
N ASP A 123 5.29 -7.49 -22.97
CA ASP A 123 6.49 -7.12 -22.23
C ASP A 123 7.51 -8.28 -22.15
N GLY A 124 7.05 -9.51 -21.99
CA GLY A 124 7.90 -10.71 -21.88
C GLY A 124 8.85 -10.73 -20.66
N LYS A 125 8.97 -9.60 -19.93
CA LYS A 125 9.80 -9.44 -18.74
C LYS A 125 8.98 -9.01 -17.51
N LEU A 126 7.65 -9.03 -17.62
CA LEU A 126 6.74 -8.77 -16.51
C LEU A 126 6.49 -10.05 -15.74
N ARG A 127 6.68 -10.01 -14.43
CA ARG A 127 6.27 -11.04 -13.47
C ARG A 127 5.02 -10.55 -12.74
N VAL A 128 4.00 -11.40 -12.63
CA VAL A 128 2.79 -11.07 -11.87
C VAL A 128 2.68 -12.00 -10.67
N VAL A 129 2.38 -11.46 -9.51
CA VAL A 129 2.08 -12.21 -8.28
C VAL A 129 0.62 -11.99 -7.93
N TYR A 130 -0.14 -13.06 -7.89
CA TYR A 130 -1.56 -13.04 -7.56
C TYR A 130 -1.78 -13.22 -6.05
N LYS A 131 -2.51 -12.30 -5.45
CA LYS A 131 -2.92 -12.32 -4.04
C LYS A 131 -4.43 -12.47 -3.96
N GLU A 132 -4.89 -13.69 -3.68
CA GLU A 132 -6.31 -13.96 -3.42
C GLU A 132 -6.80 -13.08 -2.27
N PHE A 133 -7.73 -12.17 -2.56
CA PHE A 133 -8.29 -11.21 -1.60
C PHE A 133 -9.81 -11.18 -1.70
N PRO A 134 -10.49 -12.26 -1.24
CA PRO A 134 -11.92 -12.48 -1.43
C PRO A 134 -12.79 -11.66 -0.48
N ILE A 135 -13.04 -10.38 -0.79
CA ILE A 135 -13.78 -9.43 0.03
C ILE A 135 -15.27 -9.31 -0.32
N LEU A 136 -15.73 -9.95 -1.42
CA LEU A 136 -17.10 -9.80 -1.92
C LEU A 136 -18.04 -10.94 -1.48
N GLY A 137 -17.74 -11.60 -0.36
CA GLY A 137 -18.61 -12.54 0.32
C GLY A 137 -18.22 -14.02 0.18
N PRO A 138 -19.06 -14.93 0.67
CA PRO A 138 -18.71 -16.36 0.82
C PRO A 138 -18.30 -17.05 -0.47
N VAL A 139 -18.94 -16.74 -1.60
CA VAL A 139 -18.61 -17.32 -2.91
C VAL A 139 -17.22 -16.87 -3.38
N SER A 140 -16.81 -15.65 -3.07
CA SER A 140 -15.43 -15.19 -3.35
C SER A 140 -14.42 -16.01 -2.56
N VAL A 141 -14.69 -16.25 -1.28
CA VAL A 141 -13.83 -17.11 -0.43
C VAL A 141 -13.77 -18.52 -0.99
N PHE A 142 -14.92 -19.08 -1.44
CA PHE A 142 -14.97 -20.40 -2.06
C PHE A 142 -14.11 -20.45 -3.33
N ALA A 143 -14.24 -19.46 -4.23
CA ALA A 143 -13.47 -19.38 -5.46
C ALA A 143 -11.95 -19.28 -5.18
N SER A 144 -11.54 -18.45 -4.22
CA SER A 144 -10.14 -18.33 -3.81
C SER A 144 -9.58 -19.62 -3.21
N ARG A 145 -10.37 -20.36 -2.43
CA ARG A 145 -9.96 -21.70 -1.93
C ARG A 145 -9.74 -22.68 -3.08
N VAL A 146 -10.60 -22.66 -4.10
CA VAL A 146 -10.43 -23.48 -5.31
C VAL A 146 -9.15 -23.08 -6.04
N ALA A 147 -8.90 -21.79 -6.24
CA ALA A 147 -7.71 -21.28 -6.91
C ALA A 147 -6.41 -21.70 -6.21
N ILE A 148 -6.35 -21.52 -4.88
CA ILE A 148 -5.19 -21.90 -4.05
C ILE A 148 -4.96 -23.44 -4.14
N ALA A 149 -6.02 -24.23 -4.09
CA ALA A 149 -5.93 -25.68 -4.25
C ALA A 149 -5.54 -26.08 -5.68
N ALA A 150 -6.03 -25.35 -6.71
CA ALA A 150 -5.64 -25.55 -8.10
C ALA A 150 -4.13 -25.34 -8.32
N ARG A 151 -3.52 -24.41 -7.58
CA ARG A 151 -2.06 -24.19 -7.61
C ARG A 151 -1.30 -25.45 -7.19
N LYS A 152 -1.76 -26.19 -6.17
CA LYS A 152 -1.15 -27.45 -5.75
C LYS A 152 -1.17 -28.53 -6.84
N GLN A 153 -2.05 -28.40 -7.82
CA GLN A 153 -2.17 -29.29 -8.98
C GLN A 153 -1.49 -28.71 -10.25
N GLY A 154 -0.80 -27.55 -10.15
CA GLY A 154 -0.21 -26.87 -11.31
C GLY A 154 -1.24 -26.32 -12.31
N LYS A 155 -2.49 -26.11 -11.87
CA LYS A 155 -3.62 -25.70 -12.71
C LYS A 155 -4.16 -24.30 -12.37
N TYR A 156 -3.40 -23.52 -11.59
CA TYR A 156 -3.83 -22.18 -11.18
C TYR A 156 -4.19 -21.30 -12.38
N ALA A 157 -3.27 -21.09 -13.32
CA ALA A 157 -3.51 -20.24 -14.49
C ALA A 157 -4.75 -20.69 -15.27
N ALA A 158 -4.86 -22.00 -15.57
CA ALA A 158 -6.01 -22.53 -16.30
C ALA A 158 -7.35 -22.31 -15.57
N PHE A 159 -7.37 -22.30 -14.24
CA PHE A 159 -8.54 -21.97 -13.44
C PHE A 159 -8.77 -20.47 -13.40
N HIS A 160 -7.73 -19.69 -13.10
CA HIS A 160 -7.78 -18.23 -12.96
C HIS A 160 -8.33 -17.56 -14.22
N ASP A 161 -7.75 -17.84 -15.39
CA ASP A 161 -8.14 -17.25 -16.66
C ASP A 161 -9.63 -17.54 -16.98
N ARG A 162 -10.09 -18.77 -16.70
CA ARG A 162 -11.50 -19.13 -16.90
C ARG A 162 -12.43 -18.43 -15.91
N MET A 163 -12.01 -18.28 -14.65
CA MET A 163 -12.80 -17.56 -13.64
C MET A 163 -12.91 -16.06 -13.96
N MET A 164 -11.82 -15.44 -14.42
CA MET A 164 -11.82 -14.04 -14.82
C MET A 164 -12.67 -13.82 -16.09
N ALA A 165 -12.65 -14.74 -17.03
CA ALA A 165 -13.47 -14.70 -18.23
C ALA A 165 -14.95 -15.06 -17.99
N LEU A 166 -15.30 -15.67 -16.84
CA LEU A 166 -16.66 -16.12 -16.55
C LEU A 166 -17.62 -14.93 -16.46
N LYS A 167 -18.70 -14.99 -17.24
CA LYS A 167 -19.77 -13.99 -17.27
C LYS A 167 -21.01 -14.50 -16.53
N GLY A 168 -21.81 -13.56 -16.02
CA GLY A 168 -23.05 -13.89 -15.33
C GLY A 168 -22.85 -14.12 -13.82
N ALA A 169 -23.82 -14.80 -13.22
CA ALA A 169 -23.80 -15.10 -11.80
C ALA A 169 -22.71 -16.11 -11.45
N ILE A 170 -21.96 -15.83 -10.39
CA ILE A 170 -20.93 -16.73 -9.87
C ILE A 170 -21.44 -17.29 -8.57
N ASP A 171 -21.68 -18.61 -8.56
CA ASP A 171 -22.02 -19.43 -7.40
C ASP A 171 -21.03 -20.60 -7.28
N ASP A 172 -21.14 -21.37 -6.22
CA ASP A 172 -20.25 -22.51 -5.96
C ASP A 172 -20.30 -23.54 -7.07
N THR A 173 -21.47 -23.73 -7.74
CA THR A 173 -21.64 -24.64 -8.86
C THR A 173 -20.85 -24.15 -10.09
N ALA A 174 -20.97 -22.88 -10.41
CA ALA A 174 -20.23 -22.28 -11.51
C ALA A 174 -18.70 -22.36 -11.29
N VAL A 175 -18.24 -22.10 -10.06
CA VAL A 175 -16.81 -22.23 -9.67
C VAL A 175 -16.34 -23.68 -9.85
N MET A 176 -17.11 -24.68 -9.41
CA MET A 176 -16.75 -26.09 -9.57
C MET A 176 -16.77 -26.56 -11.02
N ASN A 177 -17.69 -26.06 -11.84
CA ASN A 177 -17.70 -26.31 -13.29
C ASN A 177 -16.44 -25.76 -13.97
N VAL A 178 -15.99 -24.56 -13.58
CA VAL A 178 -14.73 -23.99 -14.04
C VAL A 178 -13.54 -24.85 -13.59
N ALA A 179 -13.54 -25.33 -12.37
CA ALA A 179 -12.50 -26.21 -11.85
C ALA A 179 -12.40 -27.51 -12.67
N GLN A 180 -13.54 -28.12 -13.01
CA GLN A 180 -13.60 -29.29 -13.86
C GLN A 180 -13.11 -28.99 -15.29
N ALA A 181 -13.53 -27.87 -15.88
CA ALA A 181 -13.11 -27.43 -17.21
C ALA A 181 -11.62 -27.08 -17.28
N ALA A 182 -11.02 -26.66 -16.15
CA ALA A 182 -9.58 -26.45 -16.00
C ALA A 182 -8.78 -27.77 -15.83
N GLY A 183 -9.47 -28.91 -15.79
CA GLY A 183 -8.86 -30.25 -15.69
C GLY A 183 -8.35 -30.57 -14.28
N LEU A 184 -8.98 -30.01 -13.25
CA LEU A 184 -8.66 -30.32 -11.86
C LEU A 184 -9.19 -31.70 -11.45
N ASP A 185 -8.38 -32.45 -10.70
CA ASP A 185 -8.84 -33.61 -9.95
C ASP A 185 -9.72 -33.12 -8.79
N LEU A 186 -11.04 -33.34 -8.91
CA LEU A 186 -12.01 -32.82 -7.93
C LEU A 186 -11.89 -33.46 -6.55
N THR A 187 -11.38 -34.69 -6.45
CA THR A 187 -11.15 -35.37 -5.15
C THR A 187 -10.00 -34.72 -4.38
N LYS A 188 -8.88 -34.51 -5.08
CA LYS A 188 -7.73 -33.76 -4.52
C LYS A 188 -8.12 -32.32 -4.20
N LEU A 189 -8.87 -31.68 -5.10
CA LEU A 189 -9.33 -30.31 -4.93
C LEU A 189 -10.11 -30.14 -3.63
N LYS A 190 -11.13 -30.96 -3.38
CA LYS A 190 -11.95 -30.88 -2.16
C LYS A 190 -11.12 -31.03 -0.88
N ARG A 191 -10.17 -31.97 -0.86
CA ARG A 191 -9.25 -32.17 0.25
C ARG A 191 -8.36 -30.94 0.46
N ASP A 192 -7.77 -30.41 -0.60
CA ASP A 192 -6.81 -29.31 -0.52
C ASP A 192 -7.47 -27.96 -0.21
N MET A 193 -8.72 -27.74 -0.66
CA MET A 193 -9.55 -26.60 -0.27
C MET A 193 -9.84 -26.56 1.23
N ALA A 194 -10.04 -27.71 1.86
CA ALA A 194 -10.33 -27.83 3.30
C ALA A 194 -9.07 -27.78 4.17
N SER A 195 -7.89 -27.69 3.57
CA SER A 195 -6.63 -27.71 4.33
C SER A 195 -6.37 -26.39 5.08
N ALA A 196 -5.77 -26.49 6.26
CA ALA A 196 -5.33 -25.34 7.05
C ALA A 196 -4.35 -24.43 6.27
N ASP A 197 -3.58 -24.99 5.34
CA ASP A 197 -2.68 -24.23 4.47
C ASP A 197 -3.45 -23.26 3.57
N THR A 198 -4.53 -23.74 2.94
CA THR A 198 -5.37 -22.91 2.04
C THR A 198 -6.01 -21.76 2.81
N GLU A 199 -6.56 -22.02 3.99
CA GLU A 199 -7.08 -20.97 4.86
C GLU A 199 -5.99 -20.01 5.33
N GLY A 200 -4.81 -20.56 5.62
CA GLY A 200 -3.63 -19.76 6.01
C GLY A 200 -3.18 -18.78 4.94
N VAL A 201 -3.28 -19.14 3.64
CA VAL A 201 -2.96 -18.22 2.53
C VAL A 201 -3.91 -17.03 2.52
N ILE A 202 -5.22 -17.27 2.56
CA ILE A 202 -6.23 -16.22 2.54
C ILE A 202 -6.03 -15.28 3.74
N ARG A 203 -5.86 -15.84 4.95
CA ARG A 203 -5.64 -15.04 6.15
C ARG A 203 -4.38 -14.16 6.07
N ARG A 204 -3.26 -14.69 5.54
CA ARG A 204 -2.04 -13.89 5.34
C ARG A 204 -2.26 -12.78 4.31
N ASN A 205 -2.98 -13.03 3.24
CA ASN A 205 -3.29 -12.00 2.25
C ASN A 205 -4.18 -10.90 2.83
N TYR A 206 -5.16 -11.23 3.68
CA TYR A 206 -5.95 -10.22 4.41
C TYR A 206 -5.07 -9.39 5.34
N ALA A 207 -4.20 -10.02 6.14
CA ALA A 207 -3.30 -9.30 7.04
C ALA A 207 -2.32 -8.39 6.28
N LEU A 208 -1.84 -8.85 5.11
CA LEU A 208 -0.96 -8.05 4.25
C LEU A 208 -1.71 -6.87 3.61
N ALA A 209 -2.95 -7.09 3.15
CA ALA A 209 -3.80 -6.04 2.62
C ALA A 209 -4.10 -4.96 3.67
N ASP A 210 -4.48 -5.38 4.89
CA ASP A 210 -4.73 -4.48 6.02
C ASP A 210 -3.51 -3.63 6.36
N ALA A 211 -2.32 -4.24 6.48
CA ALA A 211 -1.06 -3.54 6.74
C ALA A 211 -0.71 -2.50 5.67
N LEU A 212 -1.14 -2.71 4.42
CA LEU A 212 -0.94 -1.80 3.29
C LEU A 212 -2.06 -0.78 3.11
N GLY A 213 -3.13 -0.87 3.90
CA GLY A 213 -4.33 -0.05 3.75
C GLY A 213 -5.11 -0.35 2.48
N ILE A 214 -5.09 -1.62 2.02
CA ILE A 214 -5.87 -2.10 0.88
C ILE A 214 -7.24 -2.58 1.38
N ASP A 215 -8.29 -1.89 0.96
CA ASP A 215 -9.68 -2.15 1.34
C ASP A 215 -10.61 -2.43 0.15
N ALA A 216 -10.08 -2.38 -1.07
CA ALA A 216 -10.83 -2.59 -2.32
C ALA A 216 -10.02 -3.40 -3.33
N THR A 217 -10.72 -3.95 -4.34
CA THR A 217 -10.11 -4.68 -5.47
C THR A 217 -10.52 -4.07 -6.82
N PRO A 218 -9.62 -4.12 -7.82
CA PRO A 218 -8.25 -4.59 -7.74
C PRO A 218 -7.35 -3.59 -7.01
N ALA A 219 -6.29 -4.08 -6.33
CA ALA A 219 -5.21 -3.24 -5.86
C ALA A 219 -3.89 -3.77 -6.45
N LEU A 220 -3.13 -2.87 -7.06
CA LEU A 220 -1.93 -3.19 -7.82
C LEU A 220 -0.71 -2.55 -7.16
N ILE A 221 0.33 -3.36 -6.92
CA ILE A 221 1.62 -2.85 -6.45
C ILE A 221 2.67 -3.11 -7.53
N ILE A 222 3.31 -2.03 -8.00
CA ILE A 222 4.36 -2.07 -9.01
C ILE A 222 5.55 -1.26 -8.48
N GLY A 223 6.66 -1.93 -8.20
CA GLY A 223 7.78 -1.30 -7.51
C GLY A 223 7.44 -0.95 -6.06
N ASP A 224 7.43 0.33 -5.75
CA ASP A 224 7.08 0.92 -4.45
C ASP A 224 5.70 1.63 -4.46
N LYS A 225 4.96 1.52 -5.56
CA LYS A 225 3.70 2.24 -5.77
C LYS A 225 2.50 1.31 -5.68
N LEU A 226 1.59 1.63 -4.76
CA LEU A 226 0.26 1.03 -4.67
C LEU A 226 -0.74 1.90 -5.42
N THR A 227 -1.61 1.27 -6.20
CA THR A 227 -2.75 1.89 -6.87
C THR A 227 -3.99 1.04 -6.64
N MET A 228 -5.09 1.66 -6.26
CA MET A 228 -6.38 0.98 -6.07
C MET A 228 -7.34 1.32 -7.21
N GLY A 229 -8.16 0.32 -7.57
CA GLY A 229 -9.13 0.42 -8.66
C GLY A 229 -8.56 0.02 -10.02
N ALA A 230 -9.46 -0.03 -11.00
CA ALA A 230 -9.09 -0.37 -12.37
C ALA A 230 -8.25 0.75 -12.99
N ILE A 231 -7.16 0.34 -13.63
CA ILE A 231 -6.25 1.21 -14.39
C ILE A 231 -6.29 0.74 -15.84
N ASP A 232 -6.25 1.68 -16.78
CA ASP A 232 -6.13 1.34 -18.19
C ASP A 232 -4.72 0.82 -18.54
N ILE A 233 -4.61 0.24 -19.72
CA ILE A 233 -3.36 -0.39 -20.18
C ILE A 233 -2.20 0.62 -20.26
N ASP A 234 -2.47 1.88 -20.60
CA ASP A 234 -1.43 2.90 -20.75
C ASP A 234 -0.91 3.36 -19.38
N GLY A 235 -1.80 3.48 -18.38
CA GLY A 235 -1.42 3.71 -17.00
C GLY A 235 -0.56 2.58 -16.44
N LEU A 236 -0.92 1.33 -16.72
CA LEU A 236 -0.11 0.17 -16.34
C LEU A 236 1.27 0.19 -16.99
N ARG A 237 1.36 0.50 -18.30
CA ARG A 237 2.64 0.65 -19.01
C ARG A 237 3.52 1.73 -18.38
N GLN A 238 2.96 2.87 -18.02
CA GLN A 238 3.67 3.97 -17.37
C GLN A 238 4.24 3.54 -16.00
N LEU A 239 3.44 2.86 -15.18
CA LEU A 239 3.88 2.37 -13.87
C LEU A 239 5.00 1.33 -13.98
N ILE A 240 4.89 0.40 -14.93
CA ILE A 240 5.93 -0.62 -15.20
C ILE A 240 7.22 0.06 -15.67
N ALA A 241 7.13 1.02 -16.59
CA ALA A 241 8.28 1.75 -17.10
C ALA A 241 8.97 2.56 -15.98
N ALA A 242 8.20 3.23 -15.11
CA ALA A 242 8.72 3.96 -13.96
C ALA A 242 9.44 3.03 -12.97
N ALA A 243 8.83 1.89 -12.61
CA ALA A 243 9.45 0.89 -11.73
C ALA A 243 10.76 0.34 -12.30
N ARG A 244 10.80 0.11 -13.63
CA ARG A 244 12.00 -0.37 -14.33
C ARG A 244 13.14 0.65 -14.32
N LYS A 245 12.80 1.96 -14.46
CA LYS A 245 13.77 3.07 -14.39
C LYS A 245 14.35 3.20 -12.98
N ASN A 246 13.52 3.15 -11.94
CA ASN A 246 13.95 3.28 -10.54
C ASN A 246 14.91 2.14 -10.14
N LYS A 247 14.66 0.91 -10.62
CA LYS A 247 15.53 -0.25 -10.35
C LYS A 247 16.93 -0.13 -10.96
N LYS A 248 17.09 0.62 -12.06
CA LYS A 248 18.41 0.85 -12.71
C LYS A 248 19.22 1.95 -12.05
N GLY A 249 18.59 2.79 -11.24
CA GLY A 249 19.22 3.91 -10.54
C GLY A 249 19.60 3.61 -9.08
N SER A 250 19.26 2.41 -8.56
CA SER A 250 19.61 1.89 -7.24
C SER A 250 20.72 0.87 -7.34
#